data_4eadd558f83f6b9bba65c13f474e9a83
#
_entry.id   4eadd558f83f6b9bba65c13f474e9a83
#
_cell.length_a   1.000
_cell.length_b   1.000
_cell.length_c   1.000
_cell.angle_alpha   90.00
_cell.angle_beta   90.00
_cell.angle_gamma   90.00
#
_symmetry.space_group_name_H-M   'P 1'
#
loop_
_entity.id
_entity.type
_entity.pdbx_description
1 polymer ?
#
loop_
_entity_poly.entity_id
_entity_poly.type
_entity_poly.pdbx_seq_one_letter_code
_entity_poly.pdbx_strand_id
1 'polypeptide(L)'
;MQKMIITAIWYYILDVVLCVAAFSVARKLYKKLPLINWEKTLRTITSKKIRKCIERGYLVLLIFFFLLCVGEIVIPSMKDLPLVVSGKYIEDTGTIFKVTNDTIYIRGNERKEIVIGERSTKGFQEGDFVLVHYYPNMERGFVYQIEECE
;
A
#
# COMPACT_ATOMS: atom_id res chain seq x y z
N MET A 1 -7.61 10.63 16.01
CA MET A 1 -6.60 11.43 15.29
C MET A 1 -5.22 10.79 15.32
N GLN A 2 -4.62 10.51 16.48
CA GLN A 2 -3.24 9.99 16.58
C GLN A 2 -3.00 8.66 15.84
N LYS A 3 -3.95 7.72 15.90
CA LYS A 3 -3.86 6.42 15.21
C LYS A 3 -3.85 6.55 13.67
N MET A 4 -4.67 7.46 13.12
CA MET A 4 -4.72 7.74 11.68
C MET A 4 -3.38 8.23 11.15
N ILE A 5 -2.78 9.21 11.85
CA ILE A 5 -1.47 9.76 11.48
C ILE A 5 -0.39 8.69 11.53
N ILE A 6 -0.38 7.83 12.55
CA ILE A 6 0.60 6.73 12.67
C ILE A 6 0.48 5.76 11.48
N THR A 7 -0.75 5.43 11.08
CA THR A 7 -0.97 4.54 9.92
C THR A 7 -0.43 5.20 8.65
N ALA A 8 -0.69 6.48 8.41
CA ALA A 8 -0.18 7.21 7.26
C ALA A 8 1.36 7.28 7.26
N ILE A 9 2.00 7.51 8.42
CA ILE A 9 3.46 7.55 8.53
C ILE A 9 4.11 6.26 8.02
N TRP A 10 3.52 5.09 8.29
CA TRP A 10 4.05 3.81 7.80
C TRP A 10 4.09 3.73 6.27
N TYR A 11 3.10 4.30 5.57
CA TYR A 11 3.10 4.38 4.10
C TYR A 11 4.23 5.26 3.60
N TYR A 12 4.46 6.44 4.21
CA TYR A 12 5.57 7.32 3.81
C TYR A 12 6.94 6.71 4.11
N ILE A 13 7.08 5.93 5.18
CA ILE A 13 8.31 5.16 5.44
C ILE A 13 8.54 4.15 4.32
N LEU A 14 7.49 3.44 3.87
CA LEU A 14 7.57 2.51 2.74
C LEU A 14 7.95 3.23 1.45
N ASP A 15 7.38 4.42 1.17
CA ASP A 15 7.74 5.24 0.01
C ASP A 15 9.23 5.60 0.02
N VAL A 16 9.76 6.03 1.16
CA VAL A 16 11.19 6.34 1.30
C VAL A 16 12.05 5.10 1.05
N VAL A 17 11.68 3.96 1.63
CA VAL A 17 12.40 2.69 1.42
C VAL A 17 12.39 2.29 -0.06
N LEU A 18 11.25 2.42 -0.75
CA LEU A 18 11.13 2.14 -2.18
C LEU A 18 12.00 3.08 -3.01
N CYS A 19 12.01 4.37 -2.70
CA CYS A 19 12.88 5.35 -3.37
C CYS A 19 14.37 5.02 -3.19
N VAL A 20 14.80 4.67 -1.98
CA VAL A 20 16.20 4.27 -1.70
C VAL A 20 16.56 2.98 -2.45
N ALA A 21 15.66 2.00 -2.48
CA ALA A 21 15.86 0.76 -3.21
C ALA A 21 15.98 1.02 -4.72
N ALA A 22 15.08 1.82 -5.30
CA ALA A 22 15.11 2.20 -6.72
C ALA A 22 16.40 2.94 -7.07
N PHE A 23 16.81 3.90 -6.24
CA PHE A 23 18.07 4.63 -6.42
C PHE A 23 19.28 3.69 -6.36
N SER A 24 19.29 2.73 -5.45
CA SER A 24 20.37 1.74 -5.31
C SER A 24 20.49 0.87 -6.56
N VAL A 25 19.35 0.43 -7.13
CA VAL A 25 19.31 -0.33 -8.38
C VAL A 25 19.79 0.52 -9.55
N ALA A 26 19.27 1.74 -9.69
CA ALA A 26 19.69 2.68 -10.74
C ALA A 26 21.19 2.96 -10.68
N ARG A 27 21.75 3.17 -9.49
CA ARG A 27 23.19 3.36 -9.28
C ARG A 27 24.02 2.15 -9.73
N LYS A 28 23.56 0.93 -9.42
CA LYS A 28 24.24 -0.29 -9.87
C LYS A 28 24.22 -0.42 -11.40
N LEU A 29 23.07 -0.14 -12.02
CA LEU A 29 22.94 -0.16 -13.48
C LEU A 29 23.85 0.90 -14.15
N TYR A 30 23.85 2.12 -13.63
CA TYR A 30 24.72 3.19 -14.15
C TYR A 30 26.21 2.82 -14.06
N LYS A 31 26.64 2.22 -12.95
CA LYS A 31 28.02 1.74 -12.73
C LYS A 31 28.32 0.41 -13.43
N LYS A 32 27.37 -0.16 -14.19
CA LYS A 32 27.49 -1.49 -14.83
C LYS A 32 27.90 -2.60 -13.86
N LEU A 33 27.49 -2.48 -12.59
CA LEU A 33 27.72 -3.48 -11.58
C LEU A 33 26.69 -4.62 -11.69
N PRO A 34 27.07 -5.88 -11.38
CA PRO A 34 26.11 -6.97 -11.40
C PRO A 34 25.01 -6.75 -10.37
N LEU A 35 23.76 -6.98 -10.76
CA LEU A 35 22.61 -6.90 -9.86
C LEU A 35 22.60 -8.05 -8.86
N ILE A 36 23.05 -9.22 -9.30
CA ILE A 36 23.09 -10.45 -8.52
C ILE A 36 24.53 -10.75 -8.12
N ASN A 37 24.77 -11.05 -6.85
CA ASN A 37 26.08 -11.51 -6.39
C ASN A 37 26.21 -13.01 -6.64
N TRP A 38 26.78 -13.36 -7.82
CA TRP A 38 26.92 -14.75 -8.28
C TRP A 38 27.78 -15.63 -7.39
N GLU A 39 28.75 -15.04 -6.70
CA GLU A 39 29.66 -15.81 -5.82
C GLU A 39 28.95 -16.37 -4.59
N LYS A 40 27.96 -15.62 -4.09
CA LYS A 40 27.19 -16.01 -2.90
C LYS A 40 25.94 -16.83 -3.22
N THR A 41 25.27 -16.53 -4.35
CA THR A 41 23.90 -17.01 -4.57
C THR A 41 23.81 -18.29 -5.40
N LEU A 42 24.65 -18.46 -6.44
CA LEU A 42 24.53 -19.55 -7.41
C LEU A 42 25.92 -19.98 -7.94
N ARG A 43 26.71 -20.62 -7.08
CA ARG A 43 28.05 -21.15 -7.45
C ARG A 43 28.02 -22.16 -8.62
N THR A 44 26.89 -22.84 -8.82
CA THR A 44 26.70 -23.91 -9.79
C THR A 44 26.55 -23.43 -11.23
N ILE A 45 26.18 -22.16 -11.49
CA ILE A 45 25.96 -21.67 -12.85
C ILE A 45 27.27 -21.10 -13.42
N THR A 46 27.96 -21.89 -14.21
CA THR A 46 29.27 -21.54 -14.81
C THR A 46 29.12 -20.77 -16.14
N SER A 47 28.01 -20.97 -16.87
CA SER A 47 27.80 -20.37 -18.19
C SER A 47 27.51 -18.86 -18.14
N LYS A 48 28.37 -18.05 -18.76
CA LYS A 48 28.20 -16.58 -18.87
C LYS A 48 26.91 -16.17 -19.60
N LYS A 49 26.45 -16.98 -20.58
CA LYS A 49 25.20 -16.69 -21.33
C LYS A 49 23.97 -16.82 -20.42
N ILE A 50 23.94 -17.89 -19.60
CA ILE A 50 22.84 -18.15 -18.67
C ILE A 50 22.79 -17.06 -17.60
N ARG A 51 23.93 -16.63 -17.04
CA ARG A 51 23.99 -15.54 -16.06
C ARG A 51 23.40 -14.26 -16.61
N LYS A 52 23.76 -13.85 -17.85
CA LYS A 52 23.18 -12.67 -18.50
C LYS A 52 21.68 -12.77 -18.74
N CYS A 53 21.19 -13.96 -19.09
CA CYS A 53 19.76 -14.19 -19.29
C CYS A 53 18.99 -14.03 -17.97
N ILE A 54 19.49 -14.61 -16.88
CA ILE A 54 18.91 -14.48 -15.53
C ILE A 54 18.95 -13.03 -15.04
N GLU A 55 20.06 -12.31 -15.23
CA GLU A 55 20.14 -10.89 -14.86
C GLU A 55 19.13 -10.00 -15.59
N ARG A 56 18.92 -10.26 -16.89
CA ARG A 56 17.89 -9.53 -17.66
C ARG A 56 16.48 -9.85 -17.17
N GLY A 57 16.20 -11.15 -16.94
CA GLY A 57 14.90 -11.56 -16.39
C GLY A 57 14.64 -10.94 -15.00
N TYR A 58 15.65 -10.96 -14.12
CA TYR A 58 15.57 -10.33 -12.81
C TYR A 58 15.33 -8.82 -12.91
N LEU A 59 16.02 -8.13 -13.82
CA LEU A 59 15.82 -6.71 -14.06
C LEU A 59 14.39 -6.40 -14.50
N VAL A 60 13.83 -7.17 -15.43
CA VAL A 60 12.45 -7.00 -15.91
C VAL A 60 11.46 -7.20 -14.76
N LEU A 61 11.62 -8.26 -13.97
CA LEU A 61 10.78 -8.51 -12.79
C LEU A 61 10.87 -7.36 -11.77
N LEU A 62 12.07 -6.83 -11.57
CA LEU A 62 12.31 -5.75 -10.62
C LEU A 62 11.67 -4.44 -11.08
N ILE A 63 11.75 -4.12 -12.38
CA ILE A 63 11.05 -2.96 -12.96
C ILE A 63 9.55 -3.11 -12.81
N PHE A 64 9.00 -4.29 -13.14
CA PHE A 64 7.58 -4.57 -13.00
C PHE A 64 7.11 -4.42 -11.54
N PHE A 65 7.87 -4.96 -10.60
CA PHE A 65 7.61 -4.81 -9.17
C PHE A 65 7.60 -3.34 -8.73
N PHE A 66 8.58 -2.54 -9.16
CA PHE A 66 8.61 -1.11 -8.84
C PHE A 66 7.42 -0.35 -9.44
N LEU A 67 7.02 -0.68 -10.66
CA LEU A 67 5.84 -0.04 -11.28
C LEU A 67 4.56 -0.36 -10.50
N LEU A 68 4.38 -1.59 -10.06
CA LEU A 68 3.26 -1.96 -9.18
C LEU A 68 3.31 -1.19 -7.85
N CYS A 69 4.47 -1.15 -7.18
CA CYS A 69 4.60 -0.40 -5.93
C CYS A 69 4.31 1.10 -6.10
N VAL A 70 4.75 1.70 -7.20
CA VAL A 70 4.43 3.11 -7.49
C VAL A 70 2.93 3.30 -7.68
N GLY A 71 2.26 2.39 -8.40
CA GLY A 71 0.82 2.46 -8.64
C GLY A 71 -0.02 2.30 -7.37
N GLU A 72 0.32 1.30 -6.56
CA GLU A 72 -0.50 0.87 -5.42
C GLU A 72 -0.14 1.57 -4.09
N ILE A 73 1.07 2.12 -3.97
CA ILE A 73 1.54 2.71 -2.71
C ILE A 73 1.86 4.19 -2.89
N VAL A 74 2.78 4.53 -3.81
CA VAL A 74 3.30 5.90 -3.91
C VAL A 74 2.25 6.89 -4.43
N ILE A 75 1.52 6.52 -5.48
CA ILE A 75 0.51 7.43 -6.05
C ILE A 75 -0.63 7.70 -5.07
N PRO A 76 -1.23 6.69 -4.40
CA PRO A 76 -2.25 6.92 -3.39
C PRO A 76 -1.76 7.77 -2.21
N SER A 77 -0.58 7.47 -1.66
CA SER A 77 -0.03 8.22 -0.54
C SER A 77 0.24 9.68 -0.88
N MET A 78 0.76 9.97 -2.08
CA MET A 78 0.99 11.34 -2.55
C MET A 78 -0.31 12.13 -2.75
N LYS A 79 -1.39 11.48 -3.20
CA LYS A 79 -2.71 12.11 -3.34
C LYS A 79 -3.31 12.50 -1.99
N ASP A 80 -3.11 11.68 -0.96
CA ASP A 80 -3.63 11.93 0.39
C ASP A 80 -2.68 12.79 1.25
N LEU A 81 -1.48 13.10 0.76
CA LEU A 81 -0.48 13.91 1.47
C LEU A 81 -1.03 15.24 2.01
N PRO A 82 -1.82 16.04 1.24
CA PRO A 82 -2.38 17.29 1.75
C PRO A 82 -3.29 17.09 2.97
N LEU A 83 -4.08 16.00 3.00
CA LEU A 83 -4.94 15.65 4.11
C LEU A 83 -4.11 15.26 5.34
N VAL A 84 -3.11 14.42 5.15
CA VAL A 84 -2.23 13.95 6.23
C VAL A 84 -1.44 15.11 6.85
N VAL A 85 -0.84 15.99 6.04
CA VAL A 85 -0.07 17.15 6.52
C VAL A 85 -0.94 18.16 7.24
N SER A 86 -2.19 18.36 6.80
CA SER A 86 -3.16 19.24 7.48
C SER A 86 -3.78 18.61 8.73
N GLY A 87 -3.47 17.33 9.01
CA GLY A 87 -4.09 16.59 10.11
C GLY A 87 -5.57 16.30 9.89
N LYS A 88 -6.06 16.41 8.65
CA LYS A 88 -7.46 16.19 8.28
C LYS A 88 -7.64 14.78 7.70
N TYR A 89 -8.83 14.29 7.77
CA TYR A 89 -9.29 13.04 7.15
C TYR A 89 -10.73 13.28 6.64
N ILE A 90 -11.23 12.39 5.81
CA ILE A 90 -12.63 12.45 5.37
C ILE A 90 -13.46 11.67 6.38
N GLU A 91 -14.57 12.28 6.78
CA GLU A 91 -15.61 11.64 7.58
C GLU A 91 -16.80 11.34 6.67
N ASP A 92 -17.31 10.14 6.74
CA ASP A 92 -18.53 9.74 6.06
C ASP A 92 -19.31 8.74 6.90
N THR A 93 -20.59 8.58 6.63
CA THR A 93 -21.43 7.57 7.25
C THR A 93 -22.00 6.65 6.19
N GLY A 94 -22.20 5.40 6.52
CA GLY A 94 -22.74 4.46 5.56
C GLY A 94 -23.05 3.10 6.16
N THR A 95 -23.62 2.24 5.33
CA THR A 95 -23.97 0.86 5.70
C THR A 95 -22.93 -0.11 5.16
N ILE A 96 -22.48 -1.02 5.99
CA ILE A 96 -21.58 -2.10 5.59
C ILE A 96 -22.35 -3.06 4.70
N PHE A 97 -21.87 -3.29 3.48
CA PHE A 97 -22.49 -4.24 2.56
C PHE A 97 -21.65 -5.50 2.32
N LYS A 98 -20.37 -5.49 2.77
CA LYS A 98 -19.52 -6.66 2.69
C LYS A 98 -18.38 -6.55 3.69
N VAL A 99 -18.09 -7.64 4.38
CA VAL A 99 -16.95 -7.78 5.28
C VAL A 99 -16.08 -8.94 4.81
N THR A 100 -14.78 -8.70 4.70
CA THR A 100 -13.78 -9.75 4.44
C THR A 100 -12.83 -9.84 5.64
N ASN A 101 -11.84 -10.74 5.59
CA ASN A 101 -10.94 -10.95 6.73
C ASN A 101 -10.15 -9.70 7.15
N ASP A 102 -9.89 -8.79 6.22
CA ASP A 102 -9.02 -7.62 6.39
C ASP A 102 -9.56 -6.32 5.76
N THR A 103 -10.79 -6.36 5.22
CA THR A 103 -11.35 -5.23 4.49
C THR A 103 -12.85 -5.13 4.75
N ILE A 104 -13.31 -3.90 4.99
CA ILE A 104 -14.73 -3.55 5.14
C ILE A 104 -15.13 -2.69 3.95
N TYR A 105 -16.23 -3.05 3.32
CA TYR A 105 -16.83 -2.33 2.20
C TYR A 105 -18.10 -1.64 2.68
N ILE A 106 -18.13 -0.31 2.53
CA ILE A 106 -19.19 0.54 3.06
C ILE A 106 -19.81 1.30 1.90
N ARG A 107 -21.13 1.38 1.89
CA ARG A 107 -21.89 2.21 0.98
C ARG A 107 -22.21 3.53 1.69
N GLY A 108 -21.48 4.57 1.34
CA GLY A 108 -21.65 5.93 1.88
C GLY A 108 -22.95 6.59 1.38
N ASN A 109 -23.27 7.75 1.94
CA ASN A 109 -24.52 8.50 1.69
C ASN A 109 -24.72 8.87 0.21
N GLU A 110 -23.67 9.11 -0.56
CA GLU A 110 -23.73 9.42 -2.00
C GLU A 110 -23.68 8.17 -2.90
N ARG A 111 -23.97 6.98 -2.38
CA ARG A 111 -23.78 5.68 -3.04
C ARG A 111 -22.33 5.40 -3.46
N LYS A 112 -21.40 6.17 -2.93
CA LYS A 112 -19.98 5.96 -3.15
C LYS A 112 -19.52 4.74 -2.36
N GLU A 113 -18.81 3.86 -3.00
CA GLU A 113 -18.18 2.73 -2.33
C GLU A 113 -16.93 3.21 -1.61
N ILE A 114 -16.87 2.94 -0.31
CA ILE A 114 -15.74 3.24 0.55
C ILE A 114 -15.11 1.90 0.94
N VAL A 115 -13.84 1.72 0.62
CA VAL A 115 -13.09 0.51 0.92
C VAL A 115 -12.10 0.85 2.04
N ILE A 116 -12.19 0.13 3.16
CA ILE A 116 -11.32 0.34 4.31
C ILE A 116 -10.61 -0.95 4.64
N GLY A 117 -9.29 -0.96 4.50
CA GLY A 117 -8.45 -2.01 5.04
C GLY A 117 -8.35 -1.87 6.55
N GLU A 118 -9.06 -2.72 7.28
CA GLU A 118 -9.09 -2.75 8.74
C GLU A 118 -8.35 -3.99 9.23
N ARG A 119 -7.46 -3.82 10.22
CA ARG A 119 -6.71 -4.96 10.80
C ARG A 119 -7.58 -5.93 11.59
N SER A 120 -8.74 -5.47 12.05
CA SER A 120 -9.69 -6.30 12.77
C SER A 120 -11.10 -5.97 12.30
N THR A 121 -11.67 -6.86 11.53
CA THR A 121 -13.07 -6.80 11.10
C THR A 121 -14.01 -7.45 12.13
N LYS A 122 -13.46 -7.89 13.27
CA LYS A 122 -14.23 -8.52 14.35
C LYS A 122 -15.19 -7.51 14.97
N GLY A 123 -16.46 -7.89 15.02
CA GLY A 123 -17.53 -7.07 15.61
C GLY A 123 -18.33 -6.29 14.57
N PHE A 124 -17.93 -6.26 13.30
CA PHE A 124 -18.70 -5.64 12.23
C PHE A 124 -19.44 -6.70 11.41
N GLN A 125 -20.68 -6.41 11.07
CA GLN A 125 -21.55 -7.27 10.25
C GLN A 125 -22.12 -6.52 9.06
N GLU A 126 -22.53 -7.27 8.04
CA GLU A 126 -23.26 -6.70 6.91
C GLU A 126 -24.59 -6.15 7.39
N GLY A 127 -24.90 -4.92 7.03
CA GLY A 127 -26.06 -4.17 7.49
C GLY A 127 -25.77 -3.15 8.59
N ASP A 128 -24.61 -3.22 9.27
CA ASP A 128 -24.26 -2.25 10.32
C ASP A 128 -24.15 -0.84 9.73
N PHE A 129 -24.73 0.14 10.41
CA PHE A 129 -24.56 1.56 10.09
C PHE A 129 -23.39 2.12 10.89
N VAL A 130 -22.43 2.73 10.18
CA VAL A 130 -21.12 3.08 10.75
C VAL A 130 -20.67 4.47 10.34
N LEU A 131 -19.87 5.10 11.22
CA LEU A 131 -19.09 6.30 10.94
C LEU A 131 -17.68 5.87 10.52
N VAL A 132 -17.17 6.48 9.46
CA VAL A 132 -15.88 6.16 8.89
C VAL A 132 -14.99 7.38 8.82
N HIS A 133 -13.79 7.29 9.36
CA HIS A 133 -12.73 8.27 9.18
C HIS A 133 -11.66 7.66 8.28
N TYR A 134 -11.38 8.24 7.12
CA TYR A 134 -10.51 7.59 6.15
C TYR A 134 -9.72 8.54 5.24
N TYR A 135 -8.66 7.97 4.64
CA TYR A 135 -7.91 8.55 3.54
C TYR A 135 -8.34 7.87 2.24
N PRO A 136 -8.97 8.60 1.31
CA PRO A 136 -9.71 7.99 0.20
C PRO A 136 -8.83 7.28 -0.83
N ASN A 137 -7.60 7.73 -1.02
CA ASN A 137 -6.72 7.12 -2.01
C ASN A 137 -5.88 5.98 -1.43
N MET A 138 -5.51 6.07 -0.16
CA MET A 138 -4.81 4.98 0.54
C MET A 138 -5.74 3.84 0.98
N GLU A 139 -7.06 4.03 0.90
CA GLU A 139 -8.07 3.08 1.39
C GLU A 139 -7.81 2.66 2.85
N ARG A 140 -7.40 3.61 3.68
CA ARG A 140 -7.05 3.39 5.08
C ARG A 140 -7.86 4.30 5.98
N GLY A 141 -8.39 3.69 7.05
CA GLY A 141 -9.24 4.42 7.97
C GLY A 141 -9.58 3.64 9.20
N PHE A 142 -10.52 4.15 9.94
CA PHE A 142 -11.13 3.53 11.10
C PHE A 142 -12.64 3.57 10.97
N VAL A 143 -13.25 2.48 11.31
CA VAL A 143 -14.70 2.30 11.31
C VAL A 143 -15.17 2.33 12.77
N TYR A 144 -16.22 3.08 13.04
CA TYR A 144 -16.83 3.19 14.36
C TYR A 144 -18.30 2.78 14.25
N GLN A 145 -18.73 1.87 15.11
CA GLN A 145 -20.15 1.58 15.24
C GLN A 145 -20.88 2.81 15.80
N ILE A 146 -21.98 3.16 15.17
CA ILE A 146 -22.90 4.16 15.72
C ILE A 146 -23.92 3.35 16.52
N GLU A 147 -23.80 3.41 17.85
CA GLU A 147 -24.86 2.90 18.71
C GLU A 147 -26.10 3.78 18.46
N GLU A 148 -27.15 3.20 17.90
CA GLU A 148 -28.45 3.85 17.88
C GLU A 148 -28.87 4.03 19.35
N CYS A 149 -28.83 5.27 19.84
CA CYS A 149 -29.50 5.60 21.10
C CYS A 149 -31.00 5.43 20.88
N GLU A 150 -31.56 4.31 21.37
CA GLU A 150 -33.00 4.14 21.55
C GLU A 150 -33.59 5.20 22.51
#